data_98fff73291631920e405c48a61c5af66
#
_entry.id   98fff73291631920e405c48a61c5af66
#
_cell.length_a   1.000
_cell.length_b   1.000
_cell.length_c   1.000
_cell.angle_alpha   90.00
_cell.angle_beta   90.00
_cell.angle_gamma   90.00
#
_symmetry.space_group_name_H-M   'P 1'
#
loop_
_entity.id
_entity.type
_entity.pdbx_description
1 polymer ?
#
loop_
_entity_poly.entity_id
_entity_poly.type
_entity_poly.pdbx_seq_one_letter_code
_entity_poly.pdbx_strand_id
1 'polypeptide(L)' 'MPTIIVEALEGRTIEQKRGLAKDVTEAVMKNFNVGPDAVTIIIHEFSQENLAKGGKLRTDW' A
#
# COMPACT_ATOMS: atom_id res chain seq x y z
N MET A 1 -2.10 6.18 17.00
CA MET A 1 -1.73 6.71 15.67
C MET A 1 -1.60 5.54 14.71
N PRO A 2 -2.64 5.21 13.87
CA PRO A 2 -2.53 4.05 12.97
C PRO A 2 -1.57 4.30 11.81
N THR A 3 -0.76 3.28 11.51
CA THR A 3 0.11 3.25 10.35
C THR A 3 -0.26 2.03 9.51
N ILE A 4 -0.57 2.27 8.25
CA ILE A 4 -0.96 1.23 7.30
C ILE A 4 0.17 1.08 6.29
N ILE A 5 0.65 -0.14 6.11
CA ILE A 5 1.72 -0.42 5.15
C ILE A 5 1.12 -1.23 4.01
N VAL A 6 1.31 -0.73 2.79
CA VAL A 6 0.88 -1.39 1.57
C VAL A 6 2.11 -1.90 0.85
N GLU A 7 2.17 -3.21 0.64
CA GLU A 7 3.24 -3.83 -0.14
C GLU A 7 2.67 -4.16 -1.52
N ALA A 8 3.26 -3.64 -2.57
CA ALA A 8 2.72 -3.82 -3.91
C ALA A 8 3.81 -3.85 -4.98
N LEU A 9 3.52 -4.54 -6.07
CA LEU A 9 4.37 -4.46 -7.26
C LEU A 9 4.33 -3.04 -7.81
N GLU A 10 5.44 -2.55 -8.29
CA GLU A 10 5.53 -1.25 -8.94
C GLU A 10 4.69 -1.19 -10.21
N GLY A 11 4.43 0.00 -10.71
CA GLY A 11 3.71 0.20 -11.97
C GLY A 11 2.40 0.97 -11.83
N ARG A 12 1.96 1.30 -10.62
CA ARG A 12 0.77 2.13 -10.46
C ARG A 12 1.10 3.59 -10.65
N THR A 13 0.13 4.33 -11.16
CA THR A 13 0.30 5.77 -11.37
C THR A 13 0.22 6.52 -10.05
N ILE A 14 0.72 7.77 -10.05
CA ILE A 14 0.60 8.63 -8.89
C ILE A 14 -0.88 8.89 -8.54
N GLU A 15 -1.75 8.98 -9.55
CA GLU A 15 -3.19 9.19 -9.31
C GLU A 15 -3.84 7.98 -8.63
N GLN A 16 -3.42 6.77 -9.00
CA GLN A 16 -3.90 5.57 -8.32
C GLN A 16 -3.47 5.55 -6.86
N LYS A 17 -2.24 5.95 -6.58
CA LYS A 17 -1.73 6.04 -5.21
C LYS A 17 -2.45 7.11 -4.40
N ARG A 18 -2.76 8.26 -5.01
CA ARG A 18 -3.55 9.30 -4.34
C ARG A 18 -4.94 8.80 -3.95
N GLY A 19 -5.59 8.08 -4.86
CA GLY A 19 -6.89 7.49 -4.59
C GLY A 19 -6.84 6.48 -3.46
N LEU A 20 -5.83 5.60 -3.47
CA LEU A 20 -5.64 4.63 -2.40
C LEU A 20 -5.43 5.31 -1.05
N ALA A 21 -4.55 6.32 -1.00
CA ALA A 21 -4.28 7.06 0.22
C ALA A 21 -5.55 7.69 0.79
N LYS A 22 -6.36 8.28 -0.06
CA LYS A 22 -7.63 8.89 0.35
C LYS A 22 -8.59 7.85 0.90
N ASP A 23 -8.81 6.76 0.15
CA ASP A 23 -9.81 5.76 0.51
C ASP A 23 -9.41 4.99 1.77
N VAL A 24 -8.14 4.63 1.92
CA VAL A 24 -7.66 3.94 3.12
C VAL A 24 -7.76 4.85 4.33
N THR A 25 -7.39 6.11 4.18
CA THR A 25 -7.51 7.09 5.27
C THR A 25 -8.96 7.21 5.73
N GLU A 26 -9.89 7.32 4.80
CA GLU A 26 -11.32 7.40 5.15
C GLU A 26 -11.81 6.15 5.89
N ALA A 27 -11.38 4.98 5.45
CA ALA A 27 -11.75 3.72 6.11
C ALA A 27 -11.21 3.65 7.53
N VAL A 28 -9.97 4.05 7.74
CA VAL A 28 -9.35 4.05 9.09
C VAL A 28 -10.04 5.06 9.99
N MET A 29 -10.31 6.26 9.49
CA MET A 29 -11.01 7.28 10.26
C MET A 29 -12.37 6.79 10.73
N LYS A 30 -13.10 6.14 9.84
CA LYS A 30 -14.45 5.63 10.14
C LYS A 30 -14.42 4.52 11.19
N ASN A 31 -13.50 3.57 11.04
CA ASN A 31 -13.49 2.38 11.89
C ASN A 31 -12.74 2.58 13.20
N PHE A 32 -11.73 3.42 13.21
CA PHE A 32 -10.93 3.68 14.42
C PHE A 32 -11.33 4.95 15.14
N ASN A 33 -12.25 5.72 14.56
CA ASN A 33 -12.74 6.97 15.13
C ASN A 33 -11.59 7.95 15.40
N VAL A 34 -10.79 8.21 14.40
CA VAL A 34 -9.64 9.13 14.46
C VAL A 34 -9.75 10.16 13.34
N GLY A 35 -9.03 11.28 13.49
CA GLY A 35 -8.95 12.27 12.45
C GLY A 35 -7.93 11.90 11.37
N PRO A 36 -7.95 12.59 10.22
CA PRO A 36 -7.06 12.25 9.10
C PRO A 36 -5.58 12.40 9.44
N ASP A 37 -5.23 13.35 10.30
CA ASP A 37 -3.83 13.60 10.68
C ASP A 37 -3.23 12.46 11.50
N ALA A 38 -4.08 11.58 12.04
CA ALA A 38 -3.61 10.44 12.82
C ALA A 38 -3.23 9.24 11.93
N VAL A 39 -3.63 9.26 10.65
CA VAL A 39 -3.45 8.11 9.76
C VAL A 39 -2.21 8.31 8.89
N THR A 40 -1.28 7.38 9.02
CA THR A 40 -0.08 7.33 8.18
C THR A 40 -0.19 6.13 7.24
N ILE A 41 0.12 6.33 5.97
CA ILE A 41 0.13 5.27 4.98
C ILE A 41 1.50 5.25 4.31
N ILE A 42 2.12 4.08 4.30
CA ILE A 42 3.41 3.87 3.65
C ILE A 42 3.18 2.86 2.52
N ILE A 43 3.59 3.23 1.32
CA ILE A 43 3.49 2.34 0.16
C ILE A 43 4.90 1.87 -0.20
N HIS A 44 5.13 0.57 -0.03
CA HIS A 44 6.36 -0.07 -0.43
C HIS A 44 6.16 -0.72 -1.79
N GLU A 45 6.81 -0.19 -2.80
CA GLU A 45 6.76 -0.77 -4.13
C GLU A 45 8.02 -1.58 -4.40
N PHE A 46 7.85 -2.71 -5.08
CA PHE A 46 8.97 -3.59 -5.43
C PHE A 46 8.83 -4.08 -6.86
N SER A 47 9.97 -4.45 -7.45
CA SER A 47 10.00 -5.03 -8.79
C SER A 47 9.70 -6.53 -8.74
N GLN A 48 9.39 -7.10 -9.90
CA GLN A 48 9.11 -8.53 -10.00
C GLN A 48 10.31 -9.39 -9.58
N GLU A 49 11.53 -8.90 -9.77
CA GLU A 49 12.73 -9.64 -9.37
C GLU A 49 12.96 -9.66 -7.87
N ASN A 50 12.19 -8.87 -7.11
CA ASN A 50 12.28 -8.82 -5.66
C ASN A 50 11.17 -9.60 -4.96
N LEU A 51 10.40 -10.38 -5.72
CA LEU A 51 9.33 -11.21 -5.19
C LEU A 51 9.55 -12.65 -5.64
N ALA A 52 9.56 -13.56 -4.67
CA ALA A 52 9.66 -14.99 -4.94
C ALA A 52 8.59 -15.73 -4.19
N LYS A 53 8.12 -16.83 -4.76
CA LYS A 53 7.16 -17.71 -4.12
C LYS A 53 7.50 -19.15 -4.51
N GLY A 54 7.59 -20.03 -3.51
CA GLY A 54 7.92 -21.42 -3.76
C GLY A 54 9.31 -21.62 -4.39
N GLY A 55 10.23 -20.69 -4.10
CA GLY A 55 11.59 -20.76 -4.61
C GLY A 55 11.75 -20.18 -6.02
N LYS A 56 10.71 -19.56 -6.58
CA LYS A 56 10.74 -19.04 -7.94
C LYS A 56 10.45 -17.54 -7.94
N LEU A 57 11.30 -16.77 -8.60
CA LEU A 57 11.07 -15.33 -8.76
C LEU A 57 9.86 -15.06 -9.64
N ARG A 58 9.17 -13.96 -9.37
CA ARG A 58 7.98 -13.60 -10.15
C ARG A 58 8.28 -13.44 -11.64
N THR A 59 9.46 -12.98 -11.99
CA THR A 59 9.85 -12.88 -13.41
C THR A 59 9.83 -14.21 -14.14
N ASP A 60 9.86 -15.31 -13.39
CA ASP A 60 9.92 -16.68 -13.93
C ASP A 60 8.60 -17.44 -13.79
N TRP A 61 7.55 -16.77 -13.32
CA TRP A 61 6.23 -17.39 -13.17
C TRP A 61 5.56 -17.68 -14.50
#